data_f3d8eceaa40245a6c9e3db253a41df0f
#
_entry.id   f3d8eceaa40245a6c9e3db253a41df0f
#
_cell.length_a   1.000
_cell.length_b   1.000
_cell.length_c   1.000
_cell.angle_alpha   90.00
_cell.angle_beta   90.00
_cell.angle_gamma   90.00
#
_symmetry.space_group_name_H-M   'P 1'
#
loop_
_entity.id
_entity.type
_entity.pdbx_description
1 polymer ?
#
loop_
_entity_poly.entity_id
_entity_poly.type
_entity_poly.pdbx_seq_one_letter_code
_entity_poly.pdbx_strand_id
1 'polypeptide(L)' 'MKIVTLCSQGACCPVVKIMDNRVEIGEDENTCVLTMEQWDTLKERILKKEV' A
#
# COMPACT_ATOMS: atom_id res chain seq x y z
N MET A 1 1.27 -9.73 9.39
CA MET A 1 0.74 -8.52 8.75
C MET A 1 1.61 -7.33 9.06
N LYS A 2 1.84 -6.50 8.06
CA LYS A 2 2.66 -5.30 8.23
C LYS A 2 1.81 -4.09 7.86
N ILE A 3 1.85 -3.05 8.68
CA ILE A 3 1.09 -1.84 8.46
C ILE A 3 2.06 -0.66 8.37
N VAL A 4 1.97 0.09 7.26
CA VAL A 4 2.82 1.25 7.02
C VAL A 4 1.92 2.45 6.81
N THR A 5 2.12 3.51 7.58
CA THR A 5 1.36 4.74 7.39
C THR A 5 2.03 5.61 6.34
N LEU A 6 1.24 6.34 5.59
CA LEU A 6 1.75 7.15 4.50
C LEU A 6 1.81 8.63 4.84
N CYS A 7 1.67 9.00 6.12
CA CYS A 7 1.85 10.38 6.49
C CYS A 7 2.69 10.47 7.75
N SER A 8 3.40 11.57 7.86
CA SER A 8 4.34 11.74 8.96
C SER A 8 3.68 12.13 10.27
N GLN A 9 2.44 12.57 10.23
CA GLN A 9 1.76 13.03 11.43
C GLN A 9 0.67 12.10 11.93
N GLY A 10 0.47 11.02 11.27
CA GLY A 10 -0.26 9.88 11.81
C GLY A 10 -1.76 9.95 11.93
N ALA A 11 -2.39 11.05 11.60
CA ALA A 11 -3.83 11.15 11.74
C ALA A 11 -4.50 11.10 10.37
N CYS A 12 -5.47 10.21 10.19
CA CYS A 12 -6.33 10.16 9.01
C CYS A 12 -5.57 10.02 7.68
N CYS A 13 -4.41 9.40 7.69
CA CYS A 13 -3.65 9.18 6.47
C CYS A 13 -3.90 7.80 5.91
N PRO A 14 -3.81 7.62 4.59
CA PRO A 14 -3.87 6.29 4.03
C PRO A 14 -2.78 5.41 4.62
N VAL A 15 -3.07 4.14 4.72
CA VAL A 15 -2.11 3.16 5.20
C VAL A 15 -1.96 2.05 4.18
N VAL A 16 -0.83 1.38 4.23
CA VAL A 16 -0.59 0.18 3.44
C VAL A 16 -0.56 -1.00 4.40
N LYS A 17 -1.47 -1.96 4.19
CA LYS A 17 -1.53 -3.17 4.99
C LYS A 17 -1.05 -4.33 4.14
N ILE A 18 0.09 -4.87 4.47
CA ILE A 18 0.68 -5.97 3.72
C ILE A 18 0.36 -7.27 4.45
N MET A 19 -0.43 -8.10 3.81
CA MET A 19 -0.87 -9.38 4.36
C MET A 19 -0.22 -10.53 3.60
N ASP A 20 -0.51 -11.76 4.01
CA ASP A 20 0.13 -12.92 3.40
C ASP A 20 -0.27 -13.12 1.94
N ASN A 21 -1.47 -12.71 1.57
CA ASN A 21 -1.99 -12.98 0.24
C ASN A 21 -2.51 -11.76 -0.50
N ARG A 22 -2.39 -10.58 0.08
CA ARG A 22 -2.84 -9.35 -0.58
C ARG A 22 -2.27 -8.13 0.12
N VAL A 23 -2.43 -6.99 -0.53
CA VAL A 23 -2.05 -5.71 0.04
C VAL A 23 -3.24 -4.76 -0.08
N GLU A 24 -3.56 -4.05 0.99
CA GLU A 24 -4.64 -3.08 1.01
C GLU A 24 -4.04 -1.70 1.21
N ILE A 25 -4.40 -0.78 0.33
CA ILE A 25 -3.91 0.61 0.38
C ILE A 25 -5.10 1.54 0.46
N GLY A 26 -5.10 2.41 1.45
CA GLY A 26 -6.15 3.39 1.57
C GLY A 26 -6.52 3.67 3.02
N GLU A 27 -7.66 4.30 3.19
CA GLU A 27 -8.18 4.59 4.53
C GLU A 27 -9.70 4.41 4.53
N ASP A 28 -10.21 3.86 5.62
CA ASP A 28 -11.65 3.67 5.84
C ASP A 28 -12.34 3.05 4.62
N GLU A 29 -13.23 3.82 3.99
CA GLU A 29 -14.03 3.33 2.88
C GLU A 29 -13.33 3.47 1.54
N ASN A 30 -12.16 4.09 1.51
CA ASN A 30 -11.38 4.30 0.28
C ASN A 30 -10.17 3.39 0.27
N THR A 31 -10.42 2.10 0.21
CA THR A 31 -9.35 1.11 0.24
C THR A 31 -9.28 0.38 -1.10
N CYS A 32 -8.09 0.31 -1.66
CA CYS A 32 -7.83 -0.46 -2.87
C CYS A 32 -7.09 -1.74 -2.48
N VAL A 33 -7.54 -2.86 -3.01
CA VAL A 33 -6.91 -4.14 -2.72
C VAL A 33 -6.08 -4.58 -3.92
N LEU A 34 -4.82 -4.91 -3.67
CA LEU A 34 -3.90 -5.39 -4.69
C LEU A 34 -3.56 -6.85 -4.42
N THR A 35 -3.36 -7.61 -5.49
CA THR A 35 -2.78 -8.93 -5.35
C THR A 35 -1.29 -8.76 -5.03
N MET A 36 -0.67 -9.83 -4.54
CA MET A 36 0.77 -9.78 -4.28
C MET A 36 1.56 -9.52 -5.55
N GLU A 37 1.09 -10.02 -6.67
CA GLU A 37 1.72 -9.80 -7.96
C GLU A 37 1.64 -8.32 -8.36
N GLN A 38 0.49 -7.71 -8.16
CA GLN A 38 0.32 -6.28 -8.44
C GLN A 38 1.17 -5.42 -7.51
N TRP A 39 1.27 -5.83 -6.25
CA TRP A 39 2.10 -5.15 -5.28
C TRP A 39 3.58 -5.19 -5.70
N ASP A 40 4.05 -6.35 -6.13
CA ASP A 40 5.43 -6.50 -6.59
C ASP A 40 5.68 -5.63 -7.82
N THR A 41 4.72 -5.56 -8.72
CA THR A 41 4.83 -4.70 -9.90
C THR A 41 4.90 -3.23 -9.50
N LEU A 42 4.09 -2.82 -8.55
CA LEU A 42 4.12 -1.43 -8.08
C LEU A 42 5.47 -1.07 -7.49
N LYS A 43 6.03 -1.95 -6.67
CA LYS A 43 7.36 -1.71 -6.09
C LYS A 43 8.41 -1.57 -7.19
N GLU A 44 8.33 -2.41 -8.20
CA GLU A 44 9.27 -2.35 -9.32
C GLU A 44 9.16 -1.04 -10.08
N ARG A 45 7.93 -0.58 -10.33
CA ARG A 45 7.71 0.68 -11.04
C ARG A 45 8.25 1.88 -10.25
N ILE A 46 8.10 1.83 -8.95
CA ILE A 46 8.63 2.89 -8.08
C ILE A 46 10.16 2.92 -8.17
N LEU A 47 10.78 1.75 -8.11
CA LEU A 47 12.25 1.67 -8.20
C LEU A 47 12.78 2.15 -9.55
N LYS A 48 11.99 1.99 -10.61
CA LYS A 48 12.34 2.46 -11.94
C LYS A 48 11.95 3.92 -12.16
N LYS A 49 11.42 4.56 -11.16
CA LYS A 49 10.99 5.96 -11.21
C LYS A 49 9.91 6.22 -12.26
N GLU A 50 9.03 5.25 -12.47
CA GLU A 50 7.88 5.43 -13.36
C GLU A 50 6.68 6.00 -12.60
N VAL A 51 6.76 5.97 -11.29
CA VAL A 51 5.73 6.48 -10.40
C VAL A 51 6.36 7.47 -9.43
#